data_1cf7a0cbe3e6d697383664bfd5712b10
#
_entry.id   1cf7a0cbe3e6d697383664bfd5712b10
#
_cell.length_a   1.000
_cell.length_b   1.000
_cell.length_c   1.000
_cell.angle_alpha   90.00
_cell.angle_beta   90.00
_cell.angle_gamma   90.00
#
_symmetry.space_group_name_H-M   'P 1'
#
loop_
_entity.id
_entity.type
_entity.pdbx_description
1 polymer ?
#
loop_
_entity_poly.entity_id
_entity_poly.type
_entity_poly.pdbx_seq_one_letter_code
_entity_poly.pdbx_strand_id
1 'polypeptide(L)'
;DLSQITLLSSGHISINSCPLVTDIILPSDSFSLTLGTNTYLTNIVFNPSIFIHNLGYGLAISGCNSLTSIDMSNILGVSNGATLQFAQNLNLTQVNLKNGFCYNWGSVNFTFNPNLFCIQVDDPNYSSISGNWSWFVQIPNTTNSYSTNCGWPSALQEHTTNKEILKVTDLLGKETPYRRNTPLFHIYDDGTVEKKIIIE
;
A
#
# COMPACT_ATOMS: atom_id res chain seq x y z
N ASP A 1 13.89 7.23 0.12
CA ASP A 1 12.67 7.79 0.69
C ASP A 1 12.24 9.01 -0.13
N LEU A 2 11.06 8.95 -0.75
CA LEU A 2 10.48 10.02 -1.57
C LEU A 2 9.35 10.74 -0.84
N SER A 3 9.05 10.38 0.41
CA SER A 3 7.90 10.91 1.16
C SER A 3 7.94 12.44 1.38
N GLN A 4 9.12 13.05 1.23
CA GLN A 4 9.33 14.50 1.39
C GLN A 4 9.31 15.28 0.06
N ILE A 5 9.07 14.60 -1.07
CA ILE A 5 8.97 15.25 -2.38
C ILE A 5 7.53 15.75 -2.54
N THR A 6 7.38 17.06 -2.73
CA THR A 6 6.11 17.68 -3.12
C THR A 6 6.15 17.99 -4.61
N LEU A 7 5.20 17.45 -5.37
CA LEU A 7 5.06 17.76 -6.79
C LEU A 7 4.19 19.01 -6.94
N LEU A 8 4.72 20.05 -7.59
CA LEU A 8 3.99 21.31 -7.80
C LEU A 8 2.86 21.19 -8.82
N SER A 9 2.81 20.09 -9.55
CA SER A 9 1.74 19.72 -10.50
C SER A 9 1.73 18.21 -10.62
N SER A 10 0.67 17.66 -11.22
CA SER A 10 0.61 16.23 -11.56
C SER A 10 1.84 15.86 -12.41
N GLY A 11 2.81 15.23 -11.76
CA GLY A 11 4.09 14.88 -12.37
C GLY A 11 4.20 13.40 -12.68
N HIS A 12 5.28 13.03 -13.38
CA HIS A 12 5.68 11.64 -13.56
C HIS A 12 6.97 11.36 -12.79
N ILE A 13 6.94 10.32 -11.96
CA ILE A 13 8.12 9.81 -11.27
C ILE A 13 8.58 8.54 -11.97
N SER A 14 9.86 8.50 -12.36
CA SER A 14 10.46 7.31 -12.96
C SER A 14 11.72 6.92 -12.20
N ILE A 15 11.73 5.69 -11.67
CA ILE A 15 12.86 5.10 -10.94
C ILE A 15 13.15 3.75 -11.57
N ASN A 16 14.24 3.69 -12.33
CA ASN A 16 14.60 2.49 -13.08
C ASN A 16 16.04 2.08 -12.81
N SER A 17 16.27 0.78 -12.79
CA SER A 17 17.62 0.19 -12.71
C SER A 17 18.43 0.68 -11.50
N CYS A 18 17.78 0.82 -10.34
CA CYS A 18 18.42 1.22 -9.09
C CYS A 18 18.65 -0.03 -8.21
N PRO A 19 19.78 -0.74 -8.37
CA PRO A 19 19.98 -2.05 -7.74
C PRO A 19 20.15 -2.02 -6.22
N LEU A 20 20.38 -0.84 -5.63
CA LEU A 20 20.55 -0.70 -4.17
C LEU A 20 19.27 -0.23 -3.48
N VAL A 21 18.19 0.03 -4.21
CA VAL A 21 16.92 0.47 -3.63
C VAL A 21 16.12 -0.74 -3.18
N THR A 22 15.89 -0.85 -1.89
CA THR A 22 15.09 -1.91 -1.26
C THR A 22 13.68 -1.47 -0.91
N ASP A 23 13.52 -0.18 -0.61
CA ASP A 23 12.27 0.40 -0.16
C ASP A 23 12.00 1.72 -0.87
N ILE A 24 10.74 1.95 -1.24
CA ILE A 24 10.26 3.21 -1.79
C ILE A 24 9.04 3.65 -0.99
N ILE A 25 9.12 4.85 -0.41
CA ILE A 25 7.98 5.54 0.19
C ILE A 25 7.58 6.64 -0.77
N LEU A 26 6.37 6.55 -1.30
CA LEU A 26 5.85 7.48 -2.30
C LEU A 26 5.35 8.78 -1.65
N PRO A 27 5.45 9.93 -2.35
CA PRO A 27 4.94 11.19 -1.84
C PRO A 27 3.42 11.18 -1.70
N SER A 28 2.88 12.15 -0.96
CA SER A 28 1.44 12.28 -0.71
C SER A 28 0.66 12.99 -1.83
N ASP A 29 1.31 13.25 -2.95
CA ASP A 29 0.73 14.05 -4.04
C ASP A 29 0.17 13.19 -5.18
N SER A 30 -0.42 13.86 -6.14
CA SER A 30 -0.98 13.26 -7.35
C SER A 30 0.11 13.08 -8.41
N PHE A 31 0.32 11.85 -8.91
CA PHE A 31 1.35 11.57 -9.92
C PHE A 31 1.03 10.34 -10.77
N SER A 32 1.81 10.15 -11.82
CA SER A 32 2.03 8.86 -12.46
C SER A 32 3.41 8.30 -12.06
N LEU A 33 3.55 6.98 -12.02
CA LEU A 33 4.75 6.32 -11.52
C LEU A 33 5.20 5.22 -12.46
N THR A 34 6.51 5.18 -12.72
CA THR A 34 7.17 4.03 -13.36
C THR A 34 8.32 3.54 -12.49
N LEU A 35 8.24 2.30 -12.05
CA LEU A 35 9.32 1.57 -11.39
C LEU A 35 9.74 0.41 -12.30
N GLY A 36 10.96 0.44 -12.82
CA GLY A 36 11.44 -0.57 -13.74
C GLY A 36 12.77 -1.19 -13.31
N THR A 37 12.89 -2.51 -13.39
CA THR A 37 14.14 -3.28 -13.16
C THR A 37 14.87 -2.94 -11.86
N ASN A 38 14.15 -2.61 -10.80
CA ASN A 38 14.69 -2.40 -9.46
C ASN A 38 14.72 -3.76 -8.74
N THR A 39 15.71 -4.59 -9.04
CA THR A 39 15.73 -6.02 -8.73
C THR A 39 15.74 -6.34 -7.24
N TYR A 40 16.23 -5.44 -6.39
CA TYR A 40 16.26 -5.60 -4.94
C TYR A 40 15.12 -4.89 -4.21
N LEU A 41 14.22 -4.23 -4.94
CA LEU A 41 13.06 -3.59 -4.34
C LEU A 41 12.13 -4.64 -3.73
N THR A 42 11.94 -4.55 -2.42
CA THR A 42 11.11 -5.48 -1.63
C THR A 42 9.82 -4.84 -1.14
N ASN A 43 9.79 -3.50 -1.02
CA ASN A 43 8.68 -2.81 -0.42
C ASN A 43 8.35 -1.49 -1.13
N ILE A 44 7.06 -1.22 -1.32
CA ILE A 44 6.53 0.04 -1.83
C ILE A 44 5.41 0.49 -0.88
N VAL A 45 5.61 1.64 -0.26
CA VAL A 45 4.61 2.24 0.63
C VAL A 45 3.84 3.31 -0.14
N PHE A 46 2.55 3.08 -0.33
CA PHE A 46 1.62 4.05 -0.89
C PHE A 46 1.06 4.91 0.23
N ASN A 47 1.32 6.22 0.16
CA ASN A 47 0.75 7.17 1.12
C ASN A 47 -0.78 7.24 0.93
N PRO A 48 -1.59 7.31 2.00
CA PRO A 48 -3.05 7.41 1.92
C PRO A 48 -3.59 8.64 1.15
N SER A 49 -2.76 9.64 0.93
CA SER A 49 -3.12 10.84 0.16
C SER A 49 -2.78 10.75 -1.33
N ILE A 50 -2.27 9.61 -1.80
CA ILE A 50 -1.90 9.42 -3.20
C ILE A 50 -3.14 9.38 -4.09
N PHE A 51 -3.10 10.15 -5.19
CA PHE A 51 -4.05 10.06 -6.28
C PHE A 51 -3.33 9.66 -7.58
N ILE A 52 -3.72 8.56 -8.21
CA ILE A 52 -3.13 8.07 -9.45
C ILE A 52 -3.80 8.73 -10.64
N HIS A 53 -3.03 9.50 -11.42
CA HIS A 53 -3.51 10.17 -12.62
C HIS A 53 -3.36 9.34 -13.89
N ASN A 54 -4.25 9.59 -14.85
CA ASN A 54 -4.17 9.07 -16.23
C ASN A 54 -3.32 10.00 -17.11
N LEU A 55 -2.10 10.33 -16.71
CA LEU A 55 -1.20 11.20 -17.49
C LEU A 55 -0.28 10.38 -18.41
N GLY A 56 -0.88 9.51 -19.20
CA GLY A 56 -0.18 8.72 -20.23
C GLY A 56 0.43 7.40 -19.77
N TYR A 57 0.82 7.26 -18.52
CA TYR A 57 1.46 6.03 -18.00
C TYR A 57 0.80 5.43 -16.78
N GLY A 58 -0.07 6.19 -16.08
CA GLY A 58 -0.72 5.70 -14.85
C GLY A 58 0.30 5.19 -13.81
N LEU A 59 0.19 3.92 -13.44
CA LEU A 59 1.12 3.26 -12.52
C LEU A 59 1.74 2.03 -13.20
N ALA A 60 3.06 2.03 -13.37
CA ALA A 60 3.81 0.92 -13.93
C ALA A 60 4.89 0.42 -12.95
N ILE A 61 4.86 -0.87 -12.62
CA ILE A 61 5.88 -1.55 -11.80
C ILE A 61 6.27 -2.82 -12.54
N SER A 62 7.51 -2.88 -13.03
CA SER A 62 7.96 -4.01 -13.85
C SER A 62 9.41 -4.41 -13.57
N GLY A 63 9.70 -5.72 -13.66
CA GLY A 63 11.05 -6.24 -13.45
C GLY A 63 11.58 -6.09 -12.02
N CYS A 64 10.71 -5.87 -11.03
CA CYS A 64 11.07 -5.77 -9.61
C CYS A 64 11.01 -7.16 -8.97
N ASN A 65 12.03 -7.97 -9.22
CA ASN A 65 11.98 -9.40 -8.93
C ASN A 65 12.03 -9.79 -7.45
N SER A 66 12.43 -8.88 -6.55
CA SER A 66 12.37 -9.12 -5.10
C SER A 66 11.03 -8.73 -4.48
N LEU A 67 10.15 -8.07 -5.26
CA LEU A 67 8.84 -7.64 -4.79
C LEU A 67 7.88 -8.84 -4.74
N THR A 68 7.34 -9.13 -3.57
CA THR A 68 6.43 -10.26 -3.35
C THR A 68 4.96 -9.86 -3.27
N SER A 69 4.70 -8.62 -2.90
CA SER A 69 3.34 -8.10 -2.77
C SER A 69 3.27 -6.60 -3.06
N ILE A 70 2.10 -6.13 -3.50
CA ILE A 70 1.81 -4.70 -3.71
C ILE A 70 0.47 -4.39 -3.05
N ASP A 71 0.46 -3.45 -2.11
CA ASP A 71 -0.77 -3.03 -1.43
C ASP A 71 -1.13 -1.58 -1.76
N MET A 72 -2.25 -1.40 -2.45
CA MET A 72 -2.81 -0.11 -2.84
C MET A 72 -4.18 0.15 -2.19
N SER A 73 -4.51 -0.55 -1.10
CA SER A 73 -5.82 -0.42 -0.44
C SER A 73 -6.09 0.97 0.15
N ASN A 74 -5.05 1.72 0.45
CA ASN A 74 -5.14 2.99 1.16
C ASN A 74 -5.01 4.23 0.27
N ILE A 75 -4.94 4.11 -1.06
CA ILE A 75 -4.79 5.29 -1.92
C ILE A 75 -6.04 6.18 -1.90
N LEU A 76 -5.86 7.48 -2.06
CA LEU A 76 -6.94 8.47 -2.06
C LEU A 76 -7.88 8.32 -3.27
N GLY A 77 -7.34 7.96 -4.43
CA GLY A 77 -8.13 7.81 -5.63
C GLY A 77 -7.35 7.45 -6.89
N VAL A 78 -8.12 7.20 -7.95
CA VAL A 78 -7.63 6.88 -9.28
C VAL A 78 -8.46 7.66 -10.30
N SER A 79 -7.82 8.36 -11.23
CA SER A 79 -8.55 9.03 -12.30
C SER A 79 -9.15 8.00 -13.28
N ASN A 80 -10.30 8.35 -13.84
CA ASN A 80 -10.98 7.50 -14.81
C ASN A 80 -10.08 7.22 -16.03
N GLY A 81 -9.99 5.96 -16.42
CA GLY A 81 -9.15 5.52 -17.54
C GLY A 81 -7.64 5.39 -17.23
N ALA A 82 -7.23 5.45 -15.97
CA ALA A 82 -5.84 5.27 -15.59
C ALA A 82 -5.32 3.87 -15.96
N THR A 83 -4.05 3.78 -16.32
CA THR A 83 -3.38 2.53 -16.65
C THR A 83 -2.69 1.95 -15.44
N LEU A 84 -2.85 0.64 -15.22
CA LEU A 84 -2.15 -0.14 -14.22
C LEU A 84 -1.32 -1.23 -14.91
N GLN A 85 -0.02 -1.22 -14.72
CA GLN A 85 0.88 -2.20 -15.31
C GLN A 85 1.81 -2.79 -14.24
N PHE A 86 1.53 -4.02 -13.82
CA PHE A 86 2.40 -4.80 -12.96
C PHE A 86 2.85 -6.04 -13.73
N ALA A 87 3.93 -5.91 -14.49
CA ALA A 87 4.39 -6.94 -15.40
C ALA A 87 5.81 -7.39 -15.08
N GLN A 88 6.13 -8.65 -15.37
CA GLN A 88 7.50 -9.18 -15.24
C GLN A 88 8.08 -9.10 -13.81
N ASN A 89 7.26 -9.19 -12.78
CA ASN A 89 7.71 -9.25 -11.39
C ASN A 89 7.68 -10.72 -10.94
N LEU A 90 8.80 -11.41 -11.10
CA LEU A 90 8.85 -12.89 -11.06
C LEU A 90 8.42 -13.49 -9.71
N ASN A 91 8.62 -12.77 -8.60
CA ASN A 91 8.26 -13.25 -7.26
C ASN A 91 6.98 -12.59 -6.71
N LEU A 92 6.29 -11.78 -7.51
CA LEU A 92 5.03 -11.18 -7.10
C LEU A 92 3.96 -12.26 -6.92
N THR A 93 3.41 -12.38 -5.72
CA THR A 93 2.42 -13.40 -5.35
C THR A 93 1.02 -12.84 -5.15
N GLN A 94 0.92 -11.60 -4.67
CA GLN A 94 -0.36 -10.95 -4.36
C GLN A 94 -0.35 -9.47 -4.72
N VAL A 95 -1.51 -8.95 -5.13
CA VAL A 95 -1.77 -7.52 -5.33
C VAL A 95 -3.08 -7.16 -4.66
N ASN A 96 -3.09 -6.08 -3.86
CA ASN A 96 -4.31 -5.54 -3.25
C ASN A 96 -4.72 -4.25 -3.94
N LEU A 97 -5.82 -4.31 -4.69
CA LEU A 97 -6.48 -3.18 -5.36
C LEU A 97 -7.87 -2.90 -4.79
N LYS A 98 -8.18 -3.45 -3.61
CA LYS A 98 -9.47 -3.21 -2.93
C LYS A 98 -9.44 -1.83 -2.27
N ASN A 99 -9.68 -0.80 -3.06
CA ASN A 99 -9.56 0.60 -2.69
C ASN A 99 -10.77 1.47 -3.09
N GLY A 100 -11.84 0.85 -3.58
CA GLY A 100 -13.05 1.56 -4.02
C GLY A 100 -13.00 2.08 -5.46
N PHE A 101 -11.92 1.84 -6.22
CA PHE A 101 -11.69 2.44 -7.53
C PHE A 101 -11.59 1.43 -8.69
N CYS A 102 -12.11 0.21 -8.53
CA CYS A 102 -12.00 -0.83 -9.55
C CYS A 102 -12.59 -0.41 -10.91
N TYR A 103 -13.59 0.45 -10.92
CA TYR A 103 -14.25 0.96 -12.14
C TYR A 103 -13.46 2.07 -12.84
N ASN A 104 -12.43 2.62 -12.22
CA ASN A 104 -11.66 3.74 -12.76
C ASN A 104 -10.48 3.29 -13.62
N TRP A 105 -10.03 2.04 -13.48
CA TRP A 105 -8.94 1.51 -14.28
C TRP A 105 -9.37 1.29 -15.73
N GLY A 106 -8.71 1.96 -16.68
CA GLY A 106 -8.99 1.81 -18.11
C GLY A 106 -8.19 0.70 -18.77
N SER A 107 -7.02 0.36 -18.21
CA SER A 107 -6.18 -0.73 -18.69
C SER A 107 -5.40 -1.34 -17.55
N VAL A 108 -5.45 -2.65 -17.43
CA VAL A 108 -4.76 -3.40 -16.36
C VAL A 108 -3.94 -4.52 -17.00
N ASN A 109 -2.65 -4.61 -16.65
CA ASN A 109 -1.73 -5.60 -17.16
C ASN A 109 -0.96 -6.28 -16.01
N PHE A 110 -1.13 -7.60 -15.89
CA PHE A 110 -0.42 -8.46 -14.92
C PHE A 110 0.42 -9.54 -15.61
N THR A 111 0.82 -9.34 -16.85
CA THR A 111 1.55 -10.36 -17.62
C THR A 111 2.91 -10.70 -17.00
N PHE A 112 3.36 -11.94 -17.20
CA PHE A 112 4.68 -12.41 -16.76
C PHE A 112 4.95 -12.30 -15.25
N ASN A 113 3.93 -12.53 -14.43
CA ASN A 113 4.04 -12.72 -13.00
C ASN A 113 3.72 -14.20 -12.66
N PRO A 114 4.65 -15.13 -12.83
CA PRO A 114 4.34 -16.57 -12.79
C PRO A 114 3.85 -17.05 -11.42
N ASN A 115 4.18 -16.32 -10.36
CA ASN A 115 3.80 -16.67 -8.99
C ASN A 115 2.58 -15.89 -8.48
N LEU A 116 1.99 -14.99 -9.30
CA LEU A 116 0.82 -14.22 -8.90
C LEU A 116 -0.42 -15.13 -8.88
N PHE A 117 -0.94 -15.36 -7.68
CA PHE A 117 -2.08 -16.25 -7.49
C PHE A 117 -3.36 -15.53 -7.03
N CYS A 118 -3.24 -14.31 -6.47
CA CYS A 118 -4.40 -13.58 -6.00
C CYS A 118 -4.29 -12.07 -6.22
N ILE A 119 -5.33 -11.48 -6.81
CA ILE A 119 -5.52 -10.04 -6.94
C ILE A 119 -6.78 -9.69 -6.16
N GLN A 120 -6.60 -8.98 -5.06
CA GLN A 120 -7.70 -8.53 -4.23
C GLN A 120 -8.33 -7.28 -4.84
N VAL A 121 -9.63 -7.31 -5.05
CA VAL A 121 -10.40 -6.25 -5.74
C VAL A 121 -11.72 -5.97 -5.01
N ASP A 122 -12.34 -4.84 -5.34
CA ASP A 122 -13.65 -4.48 -4.79
C ASP A 122 -14.76 -5.38 -5.35
N ASP A 123 -14.75 -5.61 -6.66
CA ASP A 123 -15.70 -6.44 -7.38
C ASP A 123 -15.00 -7.43 -8.33
N PRO A 124 -14.85 -8.71 -7.92
CA PRO A 124 -14.26 -9.73 -8.77
C PRO A 124 -15.04 -9.99 -10.06
N ASN A 125 -16.37 -9.83 -10.06
CA ASN A 125 -17.17 -10.03 -11.25
C ASN A 125 -16.86 -8.97 -12.31
N TYR A 126 -16.77 -7.69 -11.91
CA TYR A 126 -16.37 -6.61 -12.79
C TYR A 126 -14.96 -6.82 -13.34
N SER A 127 -14.01 -7.11 -12.46
CA SER A 127 -12.58 -7.24 -12.80
C SER A 127 -12.29 -8.44 -13.71
N SER A 128 -13.09 -9.51 -13.64
CA SER A 128 -12.92 -10.71 -14.46
C SER A 128 -13.52 -10.61 -15.85
N ILE A 129 -14.38 -9.61 -16.12
CA ILE A 129 -14.99 -9.44 -17.43
C ILE A 129 -13.97 -8.89 -18.42
N SER A 130 -13.72 -9.63 -19.50
CA SER A 130 -12.89 -9.14 -20.59
C SER A 130 -13.50 -7.90 -21.21
N GLY A 131 -12.75 -6.80 -21.22
CA GLY A 131 -13.21 -5.50 -21.71
C GLY A 131 -13.41 -4.44 -20.62
N ASN A 132 -13.63 -4.81 -19.37
CA ASN A 132 -13.64 -3.85 -18.26
C ASN A 132 -12.21 -3.45 -17.86
N TRP A 133 -11.36 -4.47 -17.63
CA TRP A 133 -9.92 -4.29 -17.48
C TRP A 133 -9.27 -4.85 -18.74
N SER A 134 -8.82 -3.98 -19.64
CA SER A 134 -8.53 -4.36 -21.02
C SER A 134 -7.35 -5.32 -21.21
N TRP A 135 -7.51 -6.20 -22.13
CA TRP A 135 -6.67 -6.85 -23.15
C TRP A 135 -5.45 -7.69 -22.75
N PHE A 136 -4.80 -7.54 -21.58
CA PHE A 136 -3.53 -8.25 -21.27
C PHE A 136 -3.47 -8.84 -19.87
N VAL A 137 -4.56 -9.43 -19.39
CA VAL A 137 -4.51 -10.21 -18.17
C VAL A 137 -4.09 -11.64 -18.49
N GLN A 138 -2.79 -11.88 -18.65
CA GLN A 138 -2.25 -13.23 -18.55
C GLN A 138 -1.99 -13.52 -17.08
N ILE A 139 -2.96 -14.08 -16.41
CA ILE A 139 -2.77 -14.66 -15.09
C ILE A 139 -2.43 -16.12 -15.30
N PRO A 140 -1.26 -16.60 -14.85
CA PRO A 140 -0.77 -17.94 -15.16
C PRO A 140 -1.64 -19.07 -14.61
N ASN A 141 -2.46 -18.79 -13.59
CA ASN A 141 -3.32 -19.80 -12.97
C ASN A 141 -4.80 -19.38 -13.00
N THR A 142 -5.57 -20.10 -13.75
CA THR A 142 -6.96 -19.84 -14.16
C THR A 142 -8.01 -20.01 -13.06
N THR A 143 -7.67 -20.27 -11.81
CA THR A 143 -8.68 -20.75 -10.86
C THR A 143 -9.11 -19.77 -9.76
N ASN A 144 -8.39 -18.68 -9.44
CA ASN A 144 -8.84 -17.72 -8.42
C ASN A 144 -8.12 -16.37 -8.47
N SER A 145 -7.98 -15.81 -9.62
CA SER A 145 -7.15 -14.61 -9.80
C SER A 145 -7.71 -13.35 -9.15
N TYR A 146 -9.02 -13.19 -9.11
CA TYR A 146 -9.68 -12.04 -8.49
C TYR A 146 -10.51 -12.46 -7.29
N SER A 147 -10.33 -11.80 -6.15
CA SER A 147 -11.04 -12.10 -4.91
C SER A 147 -11.30 -10.84 -4.11
N THR A 148 -12.36 -10.81 -3.32
CA THR A 148 -12.55 -9.77 -2.30
C THR A 148 -11.69 -9.99 -1.07
N ASN A 149 -11.04 -11.16 -0.97
CA ASN A 149 -10.18 -11.51 0.16
C ASN A 149 -9.06 -12.47 -0.31
N CYS A 150 -7.85 -11.96 -0.36
CA CYS A 150 -6.62 -12.72 -0.63
C CYS A 150 -5.86 -13.09 0.66
N GLY A 151 -6.48 -12.95 1.82
CA GLY A 151 -5.81 -13.18 3.10
C GLY A 151 -4.80 -12.09 3.47
N TRP A 152 -4.94 -10.87 2.90
CA TRP A 152 -4.17 -9.73 3.36
C TRP A 152 -4.45 -9.50 4.84
N PRO A 153 -3.42 -9.22 5.65
CA PRO A 153 -3.66 -8.71 6.98
C PRO A 153 -4.51 -7.45 6.82
N SER A 154 -5.72 -7.45 7.38
CA SER A 154 -6.54 -6.23 7.34
C SER A 154 -5.72 -5.14 8.00
N ALA A 155 -5.61 -3.96 7.35
CA ALA A 155 -4.99 -2.76 7.92
C ALA A 155 -5.71 -2.30 9.22
N LEU A 156 -6.83 -2.92 9.54
CA LEU A 156 -7.58 -2.89 10.79
C LEU A 156 -7.39 -4.19 11.61
N GLN A 157 -6.31 -4.90 11.49
CA GLN A 157 -5.78 -5.44 12.72
C GLN A 157 -5.34 -4.19 13.51
N GLU A 158 -6.31 -3.61 14.23
CA GLU A 158 -5.95 -3.08 15.53
C GLU A 158 -4.97 -4.10 16.08
N HIS A 159 -3.74 -3.69 16.23
CA HIS A 159 -2.81 -4.42 17.03
C HIS A 159 -3.44 -4.41 18.41
N THR A 160 -4.40 -5.31 18.64
CA THR A 160 -4.76 -5.78 19.96
C THR A 160 -3.61 -6.67 20.42
N THR A 161 -2.40 -6.11 20.42
CA THR A 161 -1.50 -6.45 21.47
C THR A 161 -2.23 -6.03 22.71
N ASN A 162 -2.52 -6.98 23.57
CA ASN A 162 -2.76 -6.67 24.96
C ASN A 162 -1.50 -5.97 25.45
N LYS A 163 -1.43 -4.64 25.16
CA LYS A 163 -0.32 -3.81 25.60
C LYS A 163 -0.40 -3.77 27.11
N GLU A 164 0.57 -4.35 27.75
CA GLU A 164 0.68 -4.26 29.21
C GLU A 164 1.33 -2.93 29.57
N ILE A 165 0.72 -2.20 30.51
CA ILE A 165 1.30 -0.98 31.01
C ILE A 165 2.51 -1.34 31.87
N LEU A 166 3.72 -1.04 31.38
CA LEU A 166 4.94 -1.23 32.15
C LEU A 166 5.06 -0.23 33.29
N LYS A 167 4.73 1.03 33.04
CA LYS A 167 4.76 2.08 34.06
C LYS A 167 3.92 3.28 33.68
N VAL A 168 3.52 4.05 34.68
CA VAL A 168 2.84 5.33 34.54
C VAL A 168 3.72 6.44 35.12
N THR A 169 3.93 7.50 34.33
CA THR A 169 4.75 8.63 34.75
C THR A 169 3.99 9.96 34.68
N ASP A 170 4.42 10.92 35.46
CA ASP A 170 3.98 12.31 35.31
C ASP A 170 4.66 13.00 34.12
N LEU A 171 4.37 14.28 33.89
CA LEU A 171 4.94 15.07 32.81
C LEU A 171 6.46 15.30 32.93
N LEU A 172 7.04 15.02 34.10
CA LEU A 172 8.47 15.12 34.36
C LEU A 172 9.18 13.77 34.22
N GLY A 173 8.43 12.70 33.84
CA GLY A 173 8.97 11.37 33.72
C GLY A 173 9.10 10.59 35.04
N LYS A 174 8.63 11.16 36.17
CA LYS A 174 8.65 10.49 37.47
C LYS A 174 7.52 9.49 37.56
N GLU A 175 7.82 8.26 37.92
CA GLU A 175 6.83 7.23 38.15
C GLU A 175 5.83 7.65 39.25
N THR A 176 4.54 7.52 38.96
CA THR A 176 3.48 8.00 39.85
C THR A 176 2.28 7.06 39.81
N PRO A 177 1.60 6.88 40.93
CA PRO A 177 0.33 6.16 40.95
C PRO A 177 -0.72 6.92 40.10
N TYR A 178 -1.72 6.20 39.68
CA TYR A 178 -2.83 6.72 38.88
C TYR A 178 -3.48 7.93 39.57
N ARG A 179 -3.64 9.04 38.85
CA ARG A 179 -4.29 10.28 39.35
C ARG A 179 -5.36 10.75 38.38
N ARG A 180 -6.54 11.06 38.86
CA ARG A 180 -7.63 11.66 38.07
C ARG A 180 -7.35 13.13 37.75
N ASN A 181 -7.89 13.60 36.65
CA ASN A 181 -7.78 15.01 36.18
C ASN A 181 -6.32 15.50 36.00
N THR A 182 -5.37 14.58 35.88
CA THR A 182 -3.95 14.91 35.68
C THR A 182 -3.44 14.17 34.46
N PRO A 183 -2.74 14.84 33.53
CA PRO A 183 -2.15 14.18 32.39
C PRO A 183 -1.00 13.27 32.84
N LEU A 184 -1.08 12.01 32.45
CA LEU A 184 -0.08 10.97 32.73
C LEU A 184 0.39 10.33 31.44
N PHE A 185 1.63 9.87 31.40
CA PHE A 185 2.14 9.02 30.33
C PHE A 185 2.07 7.56 30.75
N HIS A 186 1.38 6.77 29.93
CA HIS A 186 1.37 5.32 30.02
C HIS A 186 2.42 4.78 29.08
N ILE A 187 3.39 4.07 29.59
CA ILE A 187 4.48 3.44 28.86
C ILE A 187 4.16 1.95 28.80
N TYR A 188 4.08 1.41 27.60
CA TYR A 188 3.70 0.03 27.35
C TYR A 188 4.90 -0.85 27.09
N ASP A 189 4.70 -2.15 27.14
CA ASP A 189 5.70 -3.21 26.91
C ASP A 189 6.26 -3.22 25.48
N ASP A 190 5.49 -2.70 24.49
CA ASP A 190 5.89 -2.55 23.10
C ASP A 190 6.72 -1.27 22.85
N GLY A 191 7.05 -0.50 23.90
CA GLY A 191 7.79 0.76 23.82
C GLY A 191 6.94 1.97 23.42
N THR A 192 5.65 1.79 23.18
CA THR A 192 4.77 2.94 22.89
C THR A 192 4.47 3.74 24.16
N VAL A 193 4.23 5.05 23.99
CA VAL A 193 3.90 5.98 25.06
C VAL A 193 2.59 6.70 24.69
N GLU A 194 1.60 6.61 25.55
CA GLU A 194 0.34 7.33 25.39
C GLU A 194 0.15 8.36 26.50
N LYS A 195 -0.26 9.59 26.13
CA LYS A 195 -0.70 10.59 27.10
C LYS A 195 -2.18 10.40 27.39
N LYS A 196 -2.54 10.13 28.63
CA LYS A 196 -3.93 9.95 29.07
C LYS A 196 -4.30 10.93 30.20
N ILE A 197 -5.53 11.41 30.14
CA ILE A 197 -6.19 12.17 31.21
C ILE A 197 -7.48 11.44 31.51
N ILE A 198 -7.62 10.95 32.73
CA ILE A 198 -8.86 10.32 33.19
C ILE A 198 -9.69 11.39 33.83
N ILE A 199 -10.81 11.68 33.22
CA ILE A 199 -11.81 12.66 33.68
C ILE A 199 -12.93 11.88 34.38
N GLU A 200 -13.50 12.45 35.45
CA GLU A 200 -14.72 11.91 36.09
C GLU A 200 -15.95 12.16 35.24
#